data_64ff938e04c37543bd502e835fadc2df
#
_entry.id   64ff938e04c37543bd502e835fadc2df
#
_cell.length_a   1.000
_cell.length_b   1.000
_cell.length_c   1.000
_cell.angle_alpha   90.00
_cell.angle_beta   90.00
_cell.angle_gamma   90.00
#
_symmetry.space_group_name_H-M   'P 1'
#
loop_
_entity.id
_entity.type
_entity.pdbx_description
1 polymer ?
#
loop_
_entity_poly.entity_id
_entity_poly.type
_entity_poly.pdbx_seq_one_letter_code
_entity_poly.pdbx_strand_id
1 'polypeptide(L)'
;VAETFLDRRWNDLVRWHRWLAEARDPDHRGRITLYHGWESGMDNSPRWDSAYAGVTAGGLPDYERADTHVITDPSQRPSDGEYDRYLWLLEEMKSVRYDDHRLPEAMSFAVEDVFFSAIFSVACDVLANIGEDYKRPHADVRELHSWAARFRSGVIETTNQRSGAARDFDLRSRSWIATET
;
A
#
# COMPACT_ATOMS: atom_id res chain seq x y z
N VAL A 1 -3.00 -4.64 -31.82
CA VAL A 1 -3.76 -4.88 -30.57
C VAL A 1 -3.14 -4.13 -29.41
N ALA A 2 -1.83 -4.29 -29.13
CA ALA A 2 -1.15 -3.62 -28.02
C ALA A 2 -1.18 -2.09 -28.16
N GLU A 3 -0.84 -1.55 -29.32
CA GLU A 3 -0.84 -0.11 -29.57
C GLU A 3 -2.22 0.51 -29.36
N THR A 4 -3.29 -0.13 -29.88
CA THR A 4 -4.67 0.32 -29.72
C THR A 4 -5.10 0.30 -28.24
N PHE A 5 -4.62 -0.65 -27.45
CA PHE A 5 -4.87 -0.67 -26.01
C PHE A 5 -4.20 0.51 -25.30
N LEU A 6 -2.91 0.73 -25.59
CA LEU A 6 -2.14 1.82 -25.02
C LEU A 6 -2.70 3.20 -25.40
N ASP A 7 -3.16 3.38 -26.66
CA ASP A 7 -3.81 4.62 -27.09
C ASP A 7 -5.04 4.97 -26.23
N ARG A 8 -5.77 3.96 -25.78
CA ARG A 8 -6.98 4.14 -24.98
C ARG A 8 -6.72 4.23 -23.48
N ARG A 9 -5.63 3.64 -22.97
CA ARG A 9 -5.42 3.44 -21.53
C ARG A 9 -4.18 4.11 -20.98
N TRP A 10 -3.31 4.64 -21.81
CA TRP A 10 -2.06 5.26 -21.36
C TRP A 10 -2.29 6.30 -20.25
N ASN A 11 -3.19 7.25 -20.47
CA ASN A 11 -3.50 8.29 -19.50
C ASN A 11 -4.07 7.73 -18.19
N ASP A 12 -4.85 6.65 -18.26
CA ASP A 12 -5.40 6.01 -17.07
C ASP A 12 -4.31 5.31 -16.27
N LEU A 13 -3.37 4.62 -16.95
CA LEU A 13 -2.22 3.97 -16.32
C LEU A 13 -1.32 4.99 -15.64
N VAL A 14 -0.94 6.06 -16.33
CA VAL A 14 -0.09 7.13 -15.76
C VAL A 14 -0.79 7.81 -14.58
N ARG A 15 -2.10 8.11 -14.70
CA ARG A 15 -2.88 8.73 -13.63
C ARG A 15 -2.93 7.85 -12.39
N TRP A 16 -3.07 6.52 -12.54
CA TRP A 16 -3.03 5.56 -11.44
C TRP A 16 -1.68 5.57 -10.72
N HIS A 17 -0.57 5.53 -11.48
CA HIS A 17 0.76 5.58 -10.90
C HIS A 17 1.02 6.92 -10.21
N ARG A 18 0.57 8.04 -10.79
CA ARG A 18 0.69 9.36 -10.17
C ARG A 18 -0.06 9.43 -8.84
N TRP A 19 -1.30 8.91 -8.81
CA TRP A 19 -2.07 8.86 -7.58
C TRP A 19 -1.33 8.06 -6.48
N LEU A 20 -0.79 6.89 -6.79
CA LEU A 20 0.00 6.12 -5.82
C LEU A 20 1.23 6.90 -5.33
N ALA A 21 1.96 7.53 -6.25
CA ALA A 21 3.19 8.26 -5.94
C ALA A 21 2.95 9.52 -5.10
N GLU A 22 1.76 10.13 -5.19
CA GLU A 22 1.41 11.37 -4.49
C GLU A 22 0.57 11.08 -3.23
N ALA A 23 -0.52 10.32 -3.36
CA ALA A 23 -1.46 10.08 -2.26
C ALA A 23 -0.95 9.07 -1.24
N ARG A 24 -0.08 8.14 -1.65
CA ARG A 24 0.46 7.07 -0.79
C ARG A 24 1.92 7.27 -0.37
N ASP A 25 2.56 8.34 -0.85
CA ASP A 25 3.90 8.79 -0.41
C ASP A 25 3.88 10.30 -0.14
N PRO A 26 3.05 10.79 0.80
CA PRO A 26 2.86 12.22 1.02
C PRO A 26 4.14 12.94 1.49
N ASP A 27 5.03 12.23 2.15
CA ASP A 27 6.32 12.76 2.62
C ASP A 27 7.45 12.60 1.61
N HIS A 28 7.17 12.07 0.41
CA HIS A 28 8.14 11.81 -0.67
C HIS A 28 9.35 10.96 -0.25
N ARG A 29 9.14 9.99 0.62
CA ARG A 29 10.17 9.07 1.11
C ARG A 29 10.45 7.90 0.17
N GLY A 30 9.67 7.76 -0.91
CA GLY A 30 9.74 6.61 -1.82
C GLY A 30 9.22 5.32 -1.19
N ARG A 31 8.23 5.42 -0.33
CA ARG A 31 7.58 4.29 0.32
C ARG A 31 6.07 4.46 0.32
N ILE A 32 5.37 3.44 -0.18
CA ILE A 32 3.91 3.42 -0.20
C ILE A 32 3.39 3.22 1.21
N THR A 33 2.58 4.14 1.67
CA THR A 33 1.85 4.03 2.93
C THR A 33 0.52 3.33 2.71
N LEU A 34 0.32 2.24 3.43
CA LEU A 34 -0.96 1.54 3.52
C LEU A 34 -1.71 2.02 4.76
N TYR A 35 -2.98 2.33 4.59
CA TYR A 35 -3.90 2.69 5.66
C TYR A 35 -4.84 1.54 6.04
N HIS A 36 -4.80 0.47 5.25
CA HIS A 36 -5.54 -0.77 5.49
C HIS A 36 -4.78 -1.94 4.86
N GLY A 37 -4.66 -3.07 5.57
CA GLY A 37 -3.96 -4.25 5.05
C GLY A 37 -4.55 -4.79 3.75
N TRP A 38 -5.85 -4.63 3.53
CA TRP A 38 -6.50 -5.06 2.27
C TRP A 38 -6.01 -4.32 1.03
N GLU A 39 -5.36 -3.17 1.17
CA GLU A 39 -4.77 -2.45 0.04
C GLU A 39 -3.60 -3.23 -0.59
N SER A 40 -2.93 -4.08 0.18
CA SER A 40 -1.77 -4.85 -0.29
C SER A 40 -2.09 -6.22 -0.86
N GLY A 41 -3.28 -6.76 -0.59
CA GLY A 41 -3.60 -8.16 -0.82
C GLY A 41 -2.92 -9.15 0.14
N MET A 42 -2.27 -8.65 1.20
CA MET A 42 -1.58 -9.42 2.23
C MET A 42 -2.16 -9.14 3.63
N ASP A 43 -3.45 -8.96 3.71
CA ASP A 43 -4.22 -8.52 4.87
C ASP A 43 -3.97 -9.34 6.14
N ASN A 44 -3.72 -10.62 6.02
CA ASN A 44 -3.43 -11.52 7.14
C ASN A 44 -1.93 -11.72 7.37
N SER A 45 -1.08 -10.84 6.87
CA SER A 45 0.36 -10.98 7.09
C SER A 45 0.72 -10.70 8.54
N PRO A 46 1.44 -11.61 9.22
CA PRO A 46 1.89 -11.39 10.60
C PRO A 46 2.91 -10.25 10.72
N ARG A 47 3.41 -9.75 9.60
CA ARG A 47 4.32 -8.59 9.59
C ARG A 47 3.74 -7.39 10.32
N TRP A 48 2.42 -7.20 10.23
CA TRP A 48 1.75 -6.01 10.75
C TRP A 48 1.00 -6.21 12.06
N ASP A 49 1.16 -7.36 12.72
CA ASP A 49 0.51 -7.66 14.00
C ASP A 49 0.75 -6.56 15.03
N SER A 50 1.99 -6.05 15.11
CA SER A 50 2.34 -4.98 16.03
C SER A 50 1.65 -3.65 15.70
N ALA A 51 1.50 -3.31 14.41
CA ALA A 51 0.80 -2.12 13.97
C ALA A 51 -0.71 -2.26 14.20
N TYR A 52 -1.29 -3.43 13.91
CA TYR A 52 -2.70 -3.71 14.20
C TYR A 52 -3.01 -3.73 15.70
N ALA A 53 -2.06 -4.15 16.54
CA ALA A 53 -2.25 -4.11 18.00
C ALA A 53 -2.47 -2.68 18.53
N GLY A 54 -2.00 -1.67 17.81
CA GLY A 54 -2.26 -0.26 18.11
C GLY A 54 -3.66 0.24 17.73
N VAL A 55 -4.41 -0.53 16.91
CA VAL A 55 -5.76 -0.17 16.47
C VAL A 55 -6.78 -0.58 17.55
N THR A 56 -7.50 0.38 18.10
CA THR A 56 -8.59 0.14 19.03
C THR A 56 -9.92 0.31 18.29
N ALA A 57 -10.62 -0.79 18.03
CA ALA A 57 -11.92 -0.73 17.40
C ALA A 57 -12.93 -0.02 18.31
N GLY A 58 -13.70 0.91 17.74
CA GLY A 58 -14.83 1.58 18.39
C GLY A 58 -16.13 0.81 18.18
N GLY A 59 -17.26 1.52 18.28
CA GLY A 59 -18.58 0.93 17.97
C GLY A 59 -18.73 0.66 16.46
N LEU A 60 -18.79 -0.61 16.09
CA LEU A 60 -19.07 -1.04 14.74
C LEU A 60 -20.57 -1.25 14.51
N PRO A 61 -21.08 -1.02 13.29
CA PRO A 61 -22.41 -1.50 12.94
C PRO A 61 -22.46 -3.04 12.98
N ASP A 62 -23.65 -3.59 13.16
CA ASP A 62 -23.82 -5.04 13.09
C ASP A 62 -23.35 -5.58 11.74
N TYR A 63 -22.58 -6.66 11.75
CA TYR A 63 -22.06 -7.30 10.55
C TYR A 63 -22.00 -8.81 10.70
N GLU A 64 -21.98 -9.51 9.58
CA GLU A 64 -21.83 -10.97 9.51
C GLU A 64 -20.53 -11.32 8.74
N ARG A 65 -19.79 -12.26 9.28
CA ARG A 65 -18.54 -12.73 8.68
C ARG A 65 -18.79 -13.80 7.63
N ALA A 66 -18.83 -13.38 6.36
CA ALA A 66 -19.00 -14.32 5.24
C ALA A 66 -17.76 -15.23 5.04
N ASP A 67 -16.56 -14.78 5.43
CA ASP A 67 -15.30 -15.52 5.26
C ASP A 67 -15.25 -16.81 6.08
N THR A 68 -15.94 -16.88 7.23
CA THR A 68 -16.01 -18.07 8.09
C THR A 68 -16.94 -19.16 7.55
N HIS A 69 -17.82 -18.82 6.61
CA HIS A 69 -18.77 -19.77 6.02
C HIS A 69 -18.20 -20.59 4.85
N VAL A 70 -17.06 -20.15 4.29
CA VAL A 70 -16.47 -20.76 3.08
C VAL A 70 -15.22 -21.58 3.35
N ILE A 71 -14.78 -21.67 4.61
CA ILE A 71 -13.56 -22.39 5.00
C ILE A 71 -13.87 -23.57 5.92
N THR A 72 -13.04 -24.60 5.80
CA THR A 72 -13.17 -25.82 6.62
C THR A 72 -12.61 -25.65 8.03
N ASP A 73 -11.58 -24.82 8.17
CA ASP A 73 -10.88 -24.58 9.45
C ASP A 73 -10.87 -23.07 9.77
N PRO A 74 -11.74 -22.61 10.68
CA PRO A 74 -11.82 -21.20 11.06
C PRO A 74 -10.53 -20.63 11.67
N SER A 75 -9.64 -21.49 12.21
CA SER A 75 -8.37 -21.03 12.80
C SER A 75 -7.39 -20.47 11.77
N GLN A 76 -7.64 -20.70 10.47
CA GLN A 76 -6.87 -20.13 9.36
C GLN A 76 -7.32 -18.71 8.98
N ARG A 77 -8.32 -18.19 9.67
CA ARG A 77 -8.86 -16.84 9.43
C ARG A 77 -8.58 -15.93 10.63
N PRO A 78 -8.58 -14.62 10.43
CA PRO A 78 -8.47 -13.68 11.54
C PRO A 78 -9.51 -13.96 12.62
N SER A 79 -9.14 -13.76 13.87
CA SER A 79 -10.07 -13.76 14.99
C SER A 79 -11.12 -12.65 14.82
N ASP A 80 -12.22 -12.69 15.56
CA ASP A 80 -13.24 -11.64 15.53
C ASP A 80 -12.65 -10.28 15.91
N GLY A 81 -11.78 -10.23 16.91
CA GLY A 81 -11.13 -8.98 17.30
C GLY A 81 -10.16 -8.40 16.26
N GLU A 82 -9.52 -9.22 15.45
CA GLU A 82 -8.72 -8.76 14.30
C GLU A 82 -9.63 -8.26 13.19
N TYR A 83 -10.72 -8.97 12.93
CA TYR A 83 -11.69 -8.57 11.92
C TYR A 83 -12.40 -7.27 12.30
N ASP A 84 -12.71 -7.06 13.59
CA ASP A 84 -13.22 -5.80 14.11
C ASP A 84 -12.28 -4.63 13.81
N ARG A 85 -10.95 -4.83 13.95
CA ARG A 85 -9.97 -3.80 13.61
C ARG A 85 -9.99 -3.47 12.13
N TYR A 86 -10.12 -4.47 11.24
CA TYR A 86 -10.23 -4.23 9.80
C TYR A 86 -11.47 -3.40 9.46
N LEU A 87 -12.62 -3.75 10.02
CA LEU A 87 -13.84 -2.98 9.80
C LEU A 87 -13.77 -1.58 10.40
N TRP A 88 -13.12 -1.44 11.56
CA TRP A 88 -12.91 -0.13 12.17
C TRP A 88 -12.09 0.80 11.28
N LEU A 89 -11.03 0.32 10.66
CA LEU A 89 -10.26 1.11 9.70
C LEU A 89 -11.11 1.58 8.51
N LEU A 90 -12.09 0.78 8.06
CA LEU A 90 -13.04 1.25 7.04
C LEU A 90 -13.94 2.37 7.56
N GLU A 91 -14.37 2.32 8.82
CA GLU A 91 -15.16 3.39 9.43
C GLU A 91 -14.31 4.68 9.58
N GLU A 92 -13.03 4.57 9.93
CA GLU A 92 -12.11 5.71 9.92
C GLU A 92 -11.99 6.33 8.52
N MET A 93 -11.80 5.53 7.46
CA MET A 93 -11.79 6.00 6.07
C MET A 93 -13.09 6.70 5.68
N LYS A 94 -14.24 6.10 6.02
CA LYS A 94 -15.56 6.70 5.78
C LYS A 94 -15.73 8.04 6.49
N SER A 95 -15.22 8.18 7.72
CA SER A 95 -15.34 9.42 8.51
C SER A 95 -14.72 10.63 7.81
N VAL A 96 -13.67 10.40 7.02
CA VAL A 96 -13.01 11.41 6.20
C VAL A 96 -13.43 11.35 4.72
N ARG A 97 -14.45 10.55 4.39
CA ARG A 97 -14.99 10.39 3.03
C ARG A 97 -13.95 9.91 2.01
N TYR A 98 -13.01 9.06 2.47
CA TYR A 98 -11.89 8.56 1.66
C TYR A 98 -11.03 9.68 1.04
N ASP A 99 -10.95 10.84 1.68
CA ASP A 99 -10.12 11.95 1.24
C ASP A 99 -8.64 11.64 1.51
N ASP A 100 -7.86 11.41 0.46
CA ASP A 100 -6.45 11.03 0.55
C ASP A 100 -5.60 12.03 1.36
N HIS A 101 -5.94 13.31 1.34
CA HIS A 101 -5.23 14.34 2.12
C HIS A 101 -5.51 14.27 3.63
N ARG A 102 -6.61 13.63 4.02
CA ARG A 102 -7.02 13.49 5.42
C ARG A 102 -6.68 12.14 6.03
N LEU A 103 -6.45 11.12 5.19
CA LEU A 103 -6.09 9.78 5.66
C LEU A 103 -4.83 9.78 6.56
N PRO A 104 -3.73 10.50 6.24
CA PRO A 104 -2.54 10.49 7.08
C PRO A 104 -2.78 10.85 8.54
N GLU A 105 -3.74 11.72 8.81
CA GLU A 105 -4.08 12.15 10.17
C GLU A 105 -5.20 11.32 10.81
N ALA A 106 -6.12 10.83 10.00
CA ALA A 106 -7.35 10.19 10.48
C ALA A 106 -7.18 8.70 10.83
N MET A 107 -6.27 8.00 10.15
CA MET A 107 -6.16 6.55 10.29
C MET A 107 -5.37 6.14 11.52
N SER A 108 -5.83 5.16 12.27
CA SER A 108 -5.11 4.54 13.38
C SER A 108 -4.06 3.51 12.95
N PHE A 109 -4.13 3.02 11.70
CA PHE A 109 -3.15 2.17 11.05
C PHE A 109 -2.51 2.93 9.89
N ALA A 110 -1.17 2.96 9.84
CA ALA A 110 -0.42 3.54 8.74
C ALA A 110 0.98 2.91 8.68
N VAL A 111 1.23 2.10 7.66
CA VAL A 111 2.49 1.36 7.49
C VAL A 111 3.10 1.69 6.14
N GLU A 112 4.35 2.14 6.12
CA GLU A 112 5.17 2.19 4.90
C GLU A 112 5.57 0.75 4.54
N ASP A 113 4.93 0.18 3.51
CA ASP A 113 5.11 -1.21 3.08
C ASP A 113 6.20 -1.31 2.01
N VAL A 114 7.28 -2.00 2.34
CA VAL A 114 8.42 -2.17 1.44
C VAL A 114 8.11 -3.09 0.26
N PHE A 115 7.26 -4.11 0.45
CA PHE A 115 6.90 -5.03 -0.62
C PHE A 115 6.08 -4.33 -1.71
N PHE A 116 5.04 -3.61 -1.32
CA PHE A 116 4.22 -2.84 -2.27
C PHE A 116 5.05 -1.73 -2.94
N SER A 117 5.94 -1.07 -2.18
CA SER A 117 6.85 -0.05 -2.71
C SER A 117 7.82 -0.61 -3.76
N ALA A 118 8.36 -1.81 -3.53
CA ALA A 118 9.23 -2.49 -4.48
C ALA A 118 8.49 -2.85 -5.78
N ILE A 119 7.27 -3.42 -5.66
CA ILE A 119 6.41 -3.71 -6.82
C ILE A 119 6.10 -2.42 -7.59
N PHE A 120 5.74 -1.35 -6.89
CA PHE A 120 5.43 -0.07 -7.52
C PHE A 120 6.63 0.52 -8.27
N SER A 121 7.83 0.45 -7.67
CA SER A 121 9.07 0.86 -8.36
C SER A 121 9.26 0.13 -9.69
N VAL A 122 9.11 -1.20 -9.68
CA VAL A 122 9.23 -2.02 -10.90
C VAL A 122 8.12 -1.71 -11.89
N ALA A 123 6.89 -1.53 -11.42
CA ALA A 123 5.76 -1.18 -12.29
C ALA A 123 5.97 0.16 -13.01
N CYS A 124 6.54 1.15 -12.33
CA CYS A 124 6.92 2.43 -12.95
C CYS A 124 7.98 2.25 -14.03
N ASP A 125 9.05 1.48 -13.78
CA ASP A 125 10.09 1.20 -14.79
C ASP A 125 9.51 0.47 -16.00
N VAL A 126 8.69 -0.55 -15.79
CA VAL A 126 8.07 -1.31 -16.86
C VAL A 126 7.15 -0.42 -17.71
N LEU A 127 6.32 0.40 -17.06
CA LEU A 127 5.44 1.31 -17.80
C LEU A 127 6.22 2.39 -18.55
N ALA A 128 7.32 2.89 -18.00
CA ALA A 128 8.21 3.84 -18.67
C ALA A 128 8.83 3.23 -19.92
N ASN A 129 9.40 2.02 -19.84
CA ASN A 129 9.97 1.30 -20.99
C ASN A 129 8.92 1.05 -22.08
N ILE A 130 7.71 0.64 -21.69
CA ILE A 130 6.58 0.54 -22.64
C ILE A 130 6.30 1.91 -23.29
N GLY A 131 6.33 2.98 -22.51
CA GLY A 131 6.15 4.33 -22.99
C GLY A 131 7.21 4.74 -24.04
N GLU A 132 8.46 4.39 -23.84
CA GLU A 132 9.55 4.61 -24.80
C GLU A 132 9.34 3.82 -26.09
N ASP A 133 9.07 2.52 -25.99
CA ASP A 133 8.87 1.63 -27.12
C ASP A 133 7.71 2.08 -28.02
N TYR A 134 6.63 2.56 -27.42
CA TYR A 134 5.42 3.03 -28.11
C TYR A 134 5.34 4.55 -28.27
N LYS A 135 6.45 5.27 -28.06
CA LYS A 135 6.59 6.74 -28.28
C LYS A 135 5.50 7.55 -27.57
N ARG A 136 5.24 7.22 -26.29
CA ARG A 136 4.31 7.96 -25.46
C ARG A 136 4.92 9.32 -25.03
N PRO A 137 4.13 10.24 -24.45
CA PRO A 137 4.64 11.56 -24.07
C PRO A 137 5.89 11.48 -23.21
N HIS A 138 6.96 12.14 -23.63
CA HIS A 138 8.24 12.15 -22.90
C HIS A 138 8.14 12.66 -21.47
N ALA A 139 7.17 13.53 -21.17
CA ALA A 139 6.94 14.01 -19.82
C ALA A 139 6.50 12.87 -18.90
N ASP A 140 5.53 12.06 -19.33
CA ASP A 140 5.02 10.92 -18.56
C ASP A 140 6.12 9.87 -18.34
N VAL A 141 6.91 9.57 -19.39
CA VAL A 141 8.00 8.59 -19.31
C VAL A 141 9.06 9.03 -18.29
N ARG A 142 9.47 10.30 -18.32
CA ARG A 142 10.43 10.84 -17.33
C ARG A 142 9.88 10.80 -15.91
N GLU A 143 8.60 11.11 -15.73
CA GLU A 143 7.94 11.08 -14.43
C GLU A 143 7.92 9.66 -13.88
N LEU A 144 7.56 8.66 -14.69
CA LEU A 144 7.59 7.25 -14.32
C LEU A 144 8.99 6.78 -13.91
N HIS A 145 10.04 7.11 -14.67
CA HIS A 145 11.42 6.81 -14.28
C HIS A 145 11.82 7.50 -12.97
N SER A 146 11.38 8.72 -12.76
CA SER A 146 11.63 9.45 -11.51
C SER A 146 11.00 8.74 -10.31
N TRP A 147 9.75 8.29 -10.45
CA TRP A 147 9.10 7.50 -9.39
C TRP A 147 9.80 6.16 -9.18
N ALA A 148 10.14 5.43 -10.24
CA ALA A 148 10.87 4.18 -10.13
C ALA A 148 12.16 4.33 -9.33
N ALA A 149 12.95 5.37 -9.62
CA ALA A 149 14.20 5.66 -8.91
C ALA A 149 13.94 6.03 -7.44
N ARG A 150 12.96 6.90 -7.17
CA ARG A 150 12.62 7.33 -5.81
C ARG A 150 12.17 6.15 -4.95
N PHE A 151 11.25 5.32 -5.43
CA PHE A 151 10.75 4.18 -4.67
C PHE A 151 11.79 3.07 -4.50
N ARG A 152 12.66 2.87 -5.48
CA ARG A 152 13.83 1.98 -5.32
C ARG A 152 14.74 2.45 -4.20
N SER A 153 15.08 3.73 -4.17
CA SER A 153 15.91 4.30 -3.09
C SER A 153 15.21 4.20 -1.74
N GLY A 154 13.91 4.52 -1.66
CA GLY A 154 13.13 4.41 -0.45
C GLY A 154 13.12 3.00 0.14
N VAL A 155 13.00 1.97 -0.69
CA VAL A 155 13.07 0.56 -0.25
C VAL A 155 14.49 0.22 0.23
N ILE A 156 15.53 0.62 -0.50
CA ILE A 156 16.92 0.34 -0.11
C ILE A 156 17.24 0.95 1.26
N GLU A 157 16.76 2.16 1.54
CA GLU A 157 16.97 2.84 2.83
C GLU A 157 16.36 2.10 4.02
N THR A 158 15.35 1.23 3.81
CA THR A 158 14.74 0.43 4.88
C THR A 158 15.57 -0.79 5.28
N THR A 159 16.65 -1.08 4.54
CA THR A 159 17.45 -2.28 4.73
C THR A 159 18.09 -2.30 6.11
N ASN A 160 17.82 -3.35 6.87
CA ASN A 160 18.50 -3.61 8.12
C ASN A 160 19.96 -3.99 7.85
N GLN A 161 20.90 -3.19 8.32
CA GLN A 161 22.34 -3.38 8.09
C GLN A 161 22.86 -4.73 8.65
N ARG A 162 22.16 -5.32 9.61
CA ARG A 162 22.56 -6.56 10.26
C ARG A 162 22.10 -7.79 9.49
N SER A 163 20.84 -7.79 9.03
CA SER A 163 20.24 -8.94 8.33
C SER A 163 20.29 -8.84 6.81
N GLY A 164 20.40 -7.61 6.28
CA GLY A 164 20.28 -7.32 4.86
C GLY A 164 18.84 -7.30 4.34
N ALA A 165 17.85 -7.56 5.21
CA ALA A 165 16.44 -7.55 4.82
C ALA A 165 15.83 -6.14 4.89
N ALA A 166 14.90 -5.85 3.98
CA ALA A 166 14.07 -4.65 4.04
C ALA A 166 13.01 -4.80 5.14
N ARG A 167 12.59 -3.68 5.74
CA ARG A 167 11.63 -3.66 6.84
C ARG A 167 10.56 -2.61 6.60
N ASP A 168 9.34 -2.96 6.97
CA ASP A 168 8.24 -2.01 7.03
C ASP A 168 8.44 -1.01 8.18
N PHE A 169 7.86 0.18 8.04
CA PHE A 169 7.90 1.21 9.07
C PHE A 169 6.48 1.58 9.51
N ASP A 170 6.21 1.45 10.79
CA ASP A 170 4.94 1.88 11.38
C ASP A 170 5.00 3.38 11.69
N LEU A 171 4.21 4.17 10.98
CA LEU A 171 4.13 5.62 11.13
C LEU A 171 3.45 6.04 12.46
N ARG A 172 2.65 5.17 13.08
CA ARG A 172 1.95 5.48 14.34
C ARG A 172 2.87 5.35 15.53
N SER A 173 3.56 4.23 15.64
CA SER A 173 4.58 4.02 16.67
C SER A 173 5.92 4.68 16.36
N ARG A 174 6.13 5.13 15.11
CA ARG A 174 7.40 5.65 14.57
C ARG A 174 8.55 4.67 14.75
N SER A 175 8.30 3.42 14.47
CA SER A 175 9.29 2.35 14.65
C SER A 175 9.33 1.40 13.46
N TRP A 176 10.52 0.80 13.26
CA TRP A 176 10.66 -0.30 12.31
C TRP A 176 9.93 -1.52 12.82
N ILE A 177 9.16 -2.15 11.95
CA ILE A 177 8.51 -3.40 12.27
C ILE A 177 9.58 -4.50 12.37
N ALA A 178 9.55 -5.27 13.46
CA ALA A 178 10.58 -6.23 13.78
C ALA A 178 10.59 -7.46 12.86
N THR A 179 9.45 -7.78 12.25
CA THR A 179 9.33 -8.89 11.30
C THR A 179 9.98 -8.47 9.99
N GLU A 180 11.05 -9.15 9.63
CA GLU A 180 11.77 -8.92 8.38
C GLU A 180 11.16 -9.76 7.26
N THR A 181 11.05 -9.18 6.07
CA THR A 181 10.47 -9.81 4.88
C THR A 181 11.54 -10.23 3.89
#